data_fedde6ed7888a8c519caa85cde3b8649
#
_entry.id   fedde6ed7888a8c519caa85cde3b8649
#
_cell.length_a   1.000
_cell.length_b   1.000
_cell.length_c   1.000
_cell.angle_alpha   90.00
_cell.angle_beta   90.00
_cell.angle_gamma   90.00
#
_symmetry.space_group_name_H-M   'P 1'
#
loop_
_entity.id
_entity.type
_entity.pdbx_description
1 polymer ?
#
loop_
_entity_poly.entity_id
_entity_poly.type
_entity_poly.pdbx_seq_one_letter_code
_entity_poly.pdbx_strand_id
1 'polypeptide(L)'
;MKHLWDNYRSTLFSIFPNLEYKETWARWESKGTSLIAKTYSTDYFIKAREVDIWSDKSSIYNNIIYPKTGSNLPCFGMDLMGFFEKKIIIVFDFQHPKEKYPFSVEGLPKSEGDYRFFEPGNHFSDNIYIAKCTADEVDNHLEMFTTYLTKYKEMVELEKPTGIETSEYKDFDAYMTKLDPVAGYLSGKFGKEKAESLVNDFLFTYG
;
A
#
# COMPACT_ATOMS: atom_id res chain seq x y z
N MET A 1 2.41 -9.59 -17.64
CA MET A 1 3.12 -9.24 -16.37
C MET A 1 2.35 -9.65 -15.08
N LYS A 2 1.37 -10.54 -15.18
CA LYS A 2 0.45 -10.91 -14.06
C LYS A 2 1.15 -11.37 -12.77
N HIS A 3 2.28 -12.05 -12.87
CA HIS A 3 2.97 -12.71 -11.74
C HIS A 3 4.17 -11.92 -11.19
N LEU A 4 4.34 -10.67 -11.61
CA LEU A 4 5.48 -9.84 -11.23
C LEU A 4 5.63 -9.68 -9.71
N TRP A 5 4.53 -9.62 -8.99
CA TRP A 5 4.47 -9.33 -7.55
C TRP A 5 4.11 -10.53 -6.66
N ASP A 6 4.13 -11.74 -7.21
CA ASP A 6 3.72 -12.95 -6.48
C ASP A 6 4.59 -13.21 -5.24
N ASN A 7 5.91 -12.94 -5.31
CA ASN A 7 6.82 -13.10 -4.18
C ASN A 7 6.56 -12.07 -3.08
N TYR A 8 6.20 -10.84 -3.43
CA TYR A 8 5.83 -9.80 -2.46
C TYR A 8 4.53 -10.15 -1.74
N ARG A 9 3.52 -10.60 -2.49
CA ARG A 9 2.27 -11.09 -1.90
C ARG A 9 2.53 -12.28 -0.97
N SER A 10 3.30 -13.26 -1.41
CA SER A 10 3.66 -14.43 -0.60
C SER A 10 4.39 -14.05 0.68
N THR A 11 5.29 -13.07 0.62
CA THR A 11 6.00 -12.52 1.79
C THR A 11 5.03 -11.87 2.77
N LEU A 12 4.09 -11.06 2.29
CA LEU A 12 3.06 -10.43 3.13
C LEU A 12 2.25 -11.49 3.90
N PHE A 13 1.74 -12.51 3.20
CA PHE A 13 0.95 -13.58 3.83
C PHE A 13 1.79 -14.49 4.73
N SER A 14 3.08 -14.64 4.47
CA SER A 14 3.99 -15.38 5.35
C SER A 14 4.25 -14.66 6.67
N ILE A 15 4.41 -13.33 6.62
CA ILE A 15 4.63 -12.51 7.82
C ILE A 15 3.35 -12.36 8.64
N PHE A 16 2.20 -12.25 7.98
CA PHE A 16 0.88 -12.18 8.60
C PHE A 16 0.04 -13.42 8.25
N PRO A 17 0.37 -14.60 8.80
CA PRO A 17 -0.29 -15.87 8.43
C PRO A 17 -1.77 -15.92 8.83
N ASN A 18 -2.21 -15.06 9.74
CA ASN A 18 -3.59 -14.96 10.22
C ASN A 18 -4.41 -13.92 9.43
N LEU A 19 -3.93 -13.48 8.27
CA LEU A 19 -4.71 -12.65 7.36
C LEU A 19 -5.95 -13.39 6.88
N GLU A 20 -7.12 -12.97 7.36
CA GLU A 20 -8.40 -13.52 6.96
C GLU A 20 -9.00 -12.73 5.81
N TYR A 21 -9.32 -13.41 4.72
CA TYR A 21 -10.07 -12.83 3.62
C TYR A 21 -11.46 -12.38 4.11
N LYS A 22 -11.87 -11.17 3.74
CA LYS A 22 -13.19 -10.63 4.06
C LYS A 22 -14.08 -10.54 2.83
N GLU A 23 -13.63 -9.87 1.78
CA GLU A 23 -14.44 -9.71 0.58
C GLU A 23 -13.59 -9.43 -0.67
N THR A 24 -14.20 -9.68 -1.84
CA THR A 24 -13.78 -9.09 -3.10
C THR A 24 -14.69 -7.92 -3.40
N TRP A 25 -14.17 -6.70 -3.22
CA TRP A 25 -14.91 -5.47 -3.47
C TRP A 25 -15.17 -5.26 -4.97
N ALA A 26 -14.18 -5.56 -5.81
CA ALA A 26 -14.33 -5.49 -7.26
C ALA A 26 -13.52 -6.55 -7.99
N ARG A 27 -14.05 -6.96 -9.14
CA ARG A 27 -13.36 -7.74 -10.17
C ARG A 27 -13.76 -7.20 -11.52
N TRP A 28 -12.83 -6.54 -12.19
CA TRP A 28 -13.07 -5.92 -13.50
C TRP A 28 -12.13 -6.46 -14.55
N GLU A 29 -12.63 -6.50 -15.78
CA GLU A 29 -11.86 -6.88 -16.95
C GLU A 29 -12.28 -5.96 -18.11
N SER A 30 -11.34 -5.28 -18.73
CA SER A 30 -11.60 -4.39 -19.86
C SER A 30 -10.32 -4.10 -20.64
N LYS A 31 -10.42 -4.07 -21.98
CA LYS A 31 -9.31 -3.70 -22.87
C LYS A 31 -8.00 -4.44 -22.58
N GLY A 32 -8.06 -5.75 -22.27
CA GLY A 32 -6.91 -6.58 -21.93
C GLY A 32 -6.25 -6.23 -20.58
N THR A 33 -6.95 -5.50 -19.73
CA THR A 33 -6.52 -5.18 -18.36
C THR A 33 -7.50 -5.79 -17.38
N SER A 34 -6.98 -6.48 -16.37
CA SER A 34 -7.75 -7.06 -15.28
C SER A 34 -7.45 -6.31 -13.98
N LEU A 35 -8.44 -6.19 -13.12
CA LEU A 35 -8.33 -5.62 -11.78
C LEU A 35 -9.07 -6.50 -10.79
N ILE A 36 -8.46 -6.75 -9.64
CA ILE A 36 -9.10 -7.35 -8.48
C ILE A 36 -8.79 -6.47 -7.25
N ALA A 37 -9.83 -6.11 -6.51
CA ALA A 37 -9.74 -5.38 -5.26
C ALA A 37 -10.32 -6.23 -4.13
N LYS A 38 -9.55 -6.44 -3.04
CA LYS A 38 -9.91 -7.29 -1.92
C LYS A 38 -9.59 -6.66 -0.59
N THR A 39 -10.28 -7.10 0.46
CA THR A 39 -9.99 -6.77 1.84
C THR A 39 -9.71 -8.01 2.69
N TYR A 40 -8.83 -7.80 3.67
CA TYR A 40 -8.42 -8.76 4.68
C TYR A 40 -8.42 -8.09 6.06
N SER A 41 -8.49 -8.87 7.13
CA SER A 41 -8.27 -8.40 8.49
C SER A 41 -7.52 -9.42 9.33
N THR A 42 -7.07 -9.01 10.51
CA THR A 42 -6.49 -9.88 11.54
C THR A 42 -6.84 -9.35 12.93
N ASP A 43 -6.32 -10.03 13.95
CA ASP A 43 -6.36 -9.51 15.33
C ASP A 43 -5.47 -8.28 15.53
N TYR A 44 -4.54 -7.98 14.61
CA TYR A 44 -3.58 -6.88 14.73
C TYR A 44 -4.00 -5.59 14.05
N PHE A 45 -4.85 -5.66 13.03
CA PHE A 45 -5.28 -4.49 12.27
C PHE A 45 -6.73 -4.61 11.78
N ILE A 46 -7.36 -3.46 11.58
CA ILE A 46 -8.76 -3.40 11.19
C ILE A 46 -8.96 -3.85 9.74
N LYS A 47 -8.04 -3.46 8.87
CA LYS A 47 -8.16 -3.72 7.45
C LYS A 47 -6.79 -3.72 6.76
N ALA A 48 -6.57 -4.70 5.91
CA ALA A 48 -5.62 -4.64 4.82
C ALA A 48 -6.41 -4.68 3.51
N ARG A 49 -6.27 -3.66 2.67
CA ARG A 49 -6.86 -3.67 1.35
C ARG A 49 -5.78 -3.87 0.29
N GLU A 50 -6.05 -4.70 -0.71
CA GLU A 50 -5.18 -4.87 -1.86
C GLU A 50 -5.91 -4.55 -3.16
N VAL A 51 -5.20 -3.94 -4.10
CA VAL A 51 -5.60 -3.81 -5.49
C VAL A 51 -4.51 -4.41 -6.35
N ASP A 52 -4.88 -5.37 -7.17
CA ASP A 52 -4.01 -6.02 -8.14
C ASP A 52 -4.52 -5.71 -9.55
N ILE A 53 -3.70 -5.06 -10.37
CA ILE A 53 -4.03 -4.67 -11.73
C ILE A 53 -2.96 -5.22 -12.64
N TRP A 54 -3.36 -5.95 -13.69
CA TRP A 54 -2.39 -6.48 -14.64
C TRP A 54 -2.90 -6.48 -16.08
N SER A 55 -1.95 -6.40 -16.99
CA SER A 55 -2.10 -6.60 -18.43
C SER A 55 -0.83 -7.26 -18.98
N ASP A 56 -0.72 -7.42 -20.28
CA ASP A 56 0.53 -7.87 -20.91
C ASP A 56 1.69 -6.89 -20.69
N LYS A 57 1.37 -5.61 -20.51
CA LYS A 57 2.36 -4.51 -20.46
C LYS A 57 2.50 -3.83 -19.10
N SER A 58 1.65 -4.15 -18.13
CA SER A 58 1.67 -3.52 -16.81
C SER A 58 1.29 -4.51 -15.71
N SER A 59 1.81 -4.27 -14.53
CA SER A 59 1.42 -4.95 -13.30
C SER A 59 1.55 -3.98 -12.14
N ILE A 60 0.47 -3.76 -11.42
CA ILE A 60 0.42 -2.88 -10.26
C ILE A 60 -0.16 -3.68 -9.10
N TYR A 61 0.56 -3.71 -7.98
CA TYR A 61 0.11 -4.27 -6.73
C TYR A 61 0.20 -3.20 -5.65
N ASN A 62 -0.95 -2.71 -5.25
CA ASN A 62 -1.08 -1.67 -4.24
C ASN A 62 -1.79 -2.23 -3.01
N ASN A 63 -1.23 -1.96 -1.83
CA ASN A 63 -1.80 -2.41 -0.57
C ASN A 63 -1.64 -1.32 0.50
N ILE A 64 -2.60 -1.21 1.39
CA ILE A 64 -2.48 -0.45 2.61
C ILE A 64 -3.05 -1.23 3.79
N ILE A 65 -2.33 -1.23 4.90
CA ILE A 65 -2.71 -1.88 6.16
C ILE A 65 -3.03 -0.79 7.17
N TYR A 66 -4.26 -0.81 7.67
CA TYR A 66 -4.74 0.09 8.73
C TYR A 66 -4.69 -0.60 10.07
N PRO A 67 -4.01 -0.05 11.08
CA PRO A 67 -3.98 -0.61 12.42
C PRO A 67 -5.36 -0.56 13.10
N LYS A 68 -5.47 -1.12 14.30
CA LYS A 68 -6.74 -1.19 15.05
C LYS A 68 -7.26 0.18 15.46
N THR A 69 -8.56 0.25 15.69
CA THR A 69 -9.23 1.42 16.26
C THR A 69 -8.57 1.86 17.56
N GLY A 70 -8.24 3.15 17.63
CA GLY A 70 -7.53 3.74 18.76
C GLY A 70 -6.02 3.47 18.79
N SER A 71 -5.49 2.99 17.68
CA SER A 71 -4.04 2.90 17.46
C SER A 71 -3.43 4.28 17.24
N ASN A 72 -2.15 4.42 17.61
CA ASN A 72 -1.31 5.56 17.25
C ASN A 72 -0.23 5.16 16.23
N LEU A 73 -0.32 3.97 15.69
CA LEU A 73 0.65 3.47 14.71
C LEU A 73 0.41 4.04 13.32
N PRO A 74 1.45 4.11 12.48
CA PRO A 74 1.26 4.40 11.07
C PRO A 74 0.49 3.28 10.36
N CYS A 75 -0.12 3.61 9.22
CA CYS A 75 -0.47 2.62 8.22
C CYS A 75 0.81 2.05 7.58
N PHE A 76 0.74 0.85 7.04
CA PHE A 76 1.79 0.35 6.15
C PHE A 76 1.26 0.36 4.72
N GLY A 77 1.87 1.21 3.89
CA GLY A 77 1.50 1.33 2.48
C GLY A 77 2.55 0.72 1.57
N MET A 78 2.11 0.10 0.48
CA MET A 78 2.98 -0.34 -0.61
C MET A 78 2.36 -0.02 -1.95
N ASP A 79 3.19 0.40 -2.88
CA ASP A 79 2.83 0.72 -4.25
C ASP A 79 3.91 0.15 -5.20
N LEU A 80 3.61 -1.02 -5.75
CA LEU A 80 4.51 -1.78 -6.59
C LEU A 80 4.01 -1.69 -8.03
N MET A 81 4.74 -0.99 -8.88
CA MET A 81 4.32 -0.64 -10.23
C MET A 81 5.31 -1.10 -11.27
N GLY A 82 4.86 -1.88 -12.24
CA GLY A 82 5.65 -2.35 -13.37
C GLY A 82 5.04 -1.95 -14.71
N PHE A 83 5.84 -1.34 -15.56
CA PHE A 83 5.45 -0.96 -16.91
C PHE A 83 6.51 -1.44 -17.93
N PHE A 84 6.10 -2.24 -18.92
CA PHE A 84 6.94 -2.70 -20.02
C PHE A 84 8.24 -3.42 -19.58
N GLU A 85 8.22 -4.18 -18.45
CA GLU A 85 9.36 -4.94 -17.91
C GLU A 85 10.64 -4.13 -17.59
N LYS A 86 10.75 -2.92 -18.10
CA LYS A 86 11.93 -2.05 -17.98
C LYS A 86 11.75 -0.88 -17.03
N LYS A 87 10.52 -0.61 -16.62
CA LYS A 87 10.19 0.50 -15.72
C LYS A 87 9.42 -0.03 -14.54
N ILE A 88 10.15 -0.51 -13.57
CA ILE A 88 9.61 -0.97 -12.30
C ILE A 88 9.90 0.08 -11.23
N ILE A 89 8.88 0.37 -10.43
CA ILE A 89 8.97 1.27 -9.27
C ILE A 89 8.42 0.50 -8.07
N ILE A 90 9.23 0.39 -7.04
CA ILE A 90 8.89 -0.26 -5.78
C ILE A 90 8.86 0.80 -4.69
N VAL A 91 7.71 0.97 -4.04
CA VAL A 91 7.54 1.89 -2.92
C VAL A 91 6.88 1.16 -1.78
N PHE A 92 7.42 1.30 -0.57
CA PHE A 92 6.73 0.93 0.66
C PHE A 92 7.18 1.82 1.82
N ASP A 93 6.26 2.07 2.74
CA ASP A 93 6.48 3.02 3.82
C ASP A 93 5.53 2.83 5.01
N PHE A 94 5.93 3.40 6.14
CA PHE A 94 5.12 3.61 7.33
C PHE A 94 4.47 5.00 7.22
N GLN A 95 3.20 5.02 6.83
CA GLN A 95 2.46 6.26 6.56
C GLN A 95 1.71 6.70 7.82
N HIS A 96 2.21 7.73 8.50
CA HIS A 96 1.59 8.20 9.75
C HIS A 96 0.30 8.97 9.45
N PRO A 97 -0.81 8.71 10.17
CA PRO A 97 -2.09 9.37 9.90
C PRO A 97 -2.07 10.87 10.20
N LYS A 98 -1.16 11.32 11.06
CA LYS A 98 -1.01 12.73 11.39
C LYS A 98 -0.08 13.42 10.39
N GLU A 99 -0.62 14.40 9.65
CA GLU A 99 0.17 15.21 8.71
C GLU A 99 1.34 15.91 9.41
N LYS A 100 2.48 16.00 8.72
CA LYS A 100 3.71 16.64 9.21
C LYS A 100 4.25 16.08 10.53
N TYR A 101 3.92 14.83 10.80
CA TYR A 101 4.45 14.11 11.95
C TYR A 101 5.76 13.44 11.56
N PRO A 102 6.91 13.86 12.13
CA PRO A 102 8.19 13.18 11.89
C PRO A 102 8.12 11.76 12.43
N PHE A 103 8.28 10.78 11.56
CA PHE A 103 8.26 9.38 11.93
C PHE A 103 9.47 8.66 11.34
N SER A 104 10.21 7.95 12.19
CA SER A 104 11.38 7.17 11.81
C SER A 104 11.40 5.86 12.59
N VAL A 105 11.72 4.78 11.91
CA VAL A 105 11.88 3.44 12.49
C VAL A 105 13.37 3.18 12.67
N GLU A 106 13.78 2.89 13.90
CA GLU A 106 15.16 2.59 14.22
C GLU A 106 15.67 1.33 13.48
N GLY A 107 16.89 1.41 12.97
CA GLY A 107 17.54 0.31 12.25
C GLY A 107 17.16 0.22 10.77
N LEU A 108 16.27 1.08 10.27
CA LEU A 108 16.00 1.17 8.84
C LEU A 108 16.78 2.33 8.20
N PRO A 109 17.12 2.21 6.91
CA PRO A 109 17.80 3.27 6.19
C PRO A 109 16.92 4.51 6.10
N LYS A 110 17.53 5.69 6.25
CA LYS A 110 16.86 6.93 5.91
C LYS A 110 16.78 7.09 4.41
N SER A 111 15.63 7.56 3.93
CA SER A 111 15.47 7.87 2.52
C SER A 111 16.29 9.11 2.16
N GLU A 112 17.04 9.00 1.08
CA GLU A 112 17.76 10.10 0.47
C GLU A 112 17.10 10.42 -0.88
N GLY A 113 16.65 11.64 -1.07
CA GLY A 113 16.14 12.09 -2.35
C GLY A 113 14.90 12.97 -2.28
N ASP A 114 14.67 13.64 -3.39
CA ASP A 114 13.51 14.49 -3.62
C ASP A 114 12.50 13.68 -4.45
N TYR A 115 11.40 13.27 -3.83
CA TYR A 115 10.38 12.45 -4.46
C TYR A 115 9.10 13.24 -4.66
N ARG A 116 8.74 13.48 -5.90
CA ARG A 116 7.64 14.34 -6.30
C ARG A 116 6.28 14.07 -5.61
N PHE A 117 6.03 12.83 -5.18
CA PHE A 117 4.76 12.42 -4.56
C PHE A 117 4.91 11.89 -3.13
N PHE A 118 6.14 11.59 -2.71
CA PHE A 118 6.45 10.96 -1.44
C PHE A 118 7.46 11.85 -0.71
N GLU A 119 6.95 12.82 0.03
CA GLU A 119 7.79 13.75 0.80
C GLU A 119 7.78 13.34 2.27
N PRO A 120 8.94 12.98 2.86
CA PRO A 120 9.04 12.74 4.30
C PRO A 120 8.45 13.90 5.11
N GLY A 121 7.69 13.58 6.16
CA GLY A 121 7.00 14.56 7.00
C GLY A 121 5.63 15.02 6.51
N ASN A 122 5.16 14.53 5.34
CA ASN A 122 3.78 14.71 4.87
C ASN A 122 3.05 13.37 4.88
N HIS A 123 2.80 12.79 6.06
CA HIS A 123 2.34 11.43 6.30
C HIS A 123 3.39 10.33 6.02
N PHE A 124 4.43 10.60 5.26
CA PHE A 124 5.49 9.64 4.94
C PHE A 124 6.61 9.66 5.97
N SER A 125 7.20 8.49 6.24
CA SER A 125 8.30 8.37 7.19
C SER A 125 9.63 8.85 6.60
N ASP A 126 10.62 9.07 7.46
CA ASP A 126 12.00 9.28 7.06
C ASP A 126 12.63 8.04 6.40
N ASN A 127 11.97 6.88 6.51
CA ASN A 127 12.46 5.60 6.01
C ASN A 127 11.75 5.14 4.74
N ILE A 128 10.97 6.00 4.06
CA ILE A 128 10.31 5.59 2.82
C ILE A 128 11.29 4.90 1.87
N TYR A 129 10.95 3.70 1.44
CA TYR A 129 11.76 2.93 0.50
C TYR A 129 11.26 3.13 -0.92
N ILE A 130 12.14 3.60 -1.80
CA ILE A 130 11.84 3.78 -3.22
C ILE A 130 12.98 3.17 -4.03
N ALA A 131 12.64 2.20 -4.89
CA ALA A 131 13.59 1.61 -5.83
C ALA A 131 13.05 1.68 -7.27
N LYS A 132 13.98 1.80 -8.20
CA LYS A 132 13.71 1.72 -9.65
C LYS A 132 14.59 0.63 -10.21
N CYS A 133 13.98 -0.34 -10.90
CA CYS A 133 14.68 -1.51 -11.42
C CYS A 133 14.02 -2.04 -12.70
N THR A 134 14.53 -3.14 -13.21
CA THR A 134 13.92 -3.95 -14.27
C THR A 134 13.15 -5.15 -13.68
N ALA A 135 12.35 -5.84 -14.48
CA ALA A 135 11.51 -6.93 -13.99
C ALA A 135 12.29 -8.13 -13.43
N ASP A 136 13.49 -8.39 -13.95
CA ASP A 136 14.40 -9.43 -13.49
C ASP A 136 15.12 -9.08 -12.17
N GLU A 137 15.06 -7.82 -11.76
CA GLU A 137 15.70 -7.32 -10.54
C GLU A 137 14.73 -7.15 -9.36
N VAL A 138 13.40 -7.33 -9.56
CA VAL A 138 12.41 -7.04 -8.51
C VAL A 138 12.65 -7.81 -7.21
N ASP A 139 13.09 -9.05 -7.30
CA ASP A 139 13.34 -9.90 -6.14
C ASP A 139 14.56 -9.47 -5.32
N ASN A 140 15.46 -8.64 -5.88
CA ASN A 140 16.60 -8.08 -5.14
C ASN A 140 16.16 -7.16 -3.99
N HIS A 141 14.92 -6.70 -4.01
CA HIS A 141 14.34 -5.80 -3.00
C HIS A 141 13.47 -6.53 -1.94
N LEU A 142 13.29 -7.85 -2.07
CA LEU A 142 12.45 -8.65 -1.16
C LEU A 142 12.99 -8.71 0.27
N GLU A 143 14.31 -8.74 0.46
CA GLU A 143 14.89 -8.74 1.80
C GLU A 143 14.54 -7.45 2.56
N MET A 144 14.65 -6.30 1.89
CA MET A 144 14.27 -5.01 2.47
C MET A 144 12.77 -4.96 2.77
N PHE A 145 11.93 -5.42 1.84
CA PHE A 145 10.49 -5.50 2.04
C PHE A 145 10.13 -6.39 3.24
N THR A 146 10.77 -7.55 3.37
CA THR A 146 10.61 -8.45 4.51
C THR A 146 10.97 -7.75 5.82
N THR A 147 12.08 -7.01 5.84
CA THR A 147 12.54 -6.26 7.00
C THR A 147 11.51 -5.21 7.44
N TYR A 148 10.96 -4.44 6.50
CA TYR A 148 9.93 -3.43 6.80
C TYR A 148 8.64 -4.06 7.33
N LEU A 149 8.16 -5.12 6.71
CA LEU A 149 6.96 -5.84 7.19
C LEU A 149 7.17 -6.47 8.57
N THR A 150 8.35 -7.01 8.83
CA THR A 150 8.69 -7.58 10.15
C THR A 150 8.68 -6.49 11.22
N LYS A 151 9.26 -5.32 10.94
CA LYS A 151 9.20 -4.16 11.83
C LYS A 151 7.76 -3.72 12.09
N TYR A 152 6.94 -3.67 11.05
CA TYR A 152 5.53 -3.33 11.21
C TYR A 152 4.77 -4.35 12.06
N LYS A 153 5.03 -5.63 11.87
CA LYS A 153 4.47 -6.70 12.69
C LYS A 153 4.84 -6.53 14.17
N GLU A 154 6.12 -6.28 14.47
CA GLU A 154 6.60 -6.00 15.84
C GLU A 154 5.82 -4.83 16.47
N MET A 155 5.58 -3.75 15.72
CA MET A 155 4.82 -2.59 16.20
C MET A 155 3.38 -2.96 16.55
N VAL A 156 2.65 -3.64 15.66
CA VAL A 156 1.24 -3.99 15.90
C VAL A 156 1.06 -5.04 16.99
N GLU A 157 2.03 -5.92 17.18
CA GLU A 157 2.03 -6.93 18.26
C GLU A 157 2.30 -6.31 19.64
N LEU A 158 3.10 -5.26 19.71
CA LEU A 158 3.45 -4.57 20.97
C LEU A 158 2.41 -3.52 21.38
N GLU A 159 1.63 -3.02 20.44
CA GLU A 159 0.67 -1.95 20.71
C GLU A 159 -0.52 -2.45 21.53
N LYS A 160 -1.01 -1.56 22.40
CA LYS A 160 -2.28 -1.72 23.11
C LYS A 160 -3.24 -0.59 22.71
N PRO A 161 -3.98 -0.75 21.61
CA PRO A 161 -4.86 0.30 21.12
C PRO A 161 -5.96 0.62 22.12
N THR A 162 -6.36 1.89 22.19
CA THR A 162 -7.37 2.36 23.16
C THR A 162 -8.80 1.91 22.81
N GLY A 163 -9.04 1.51 21.57
CA GLY A 163 -10.39 1.22 21.04
C GLY A 163 -11.23 2.47 20.74
N ILE A 164 -10.67 3.67 20.95
CA ILE A 164 -11.37 4.94 20.70
C ILE A 164 -11.02 5.41 19.30
N GLU A 165 -12.03 5.57 18.43
CA GLU A 165 -11.84 6.07 17.08
C GLU A 165 -11.30 7.51 17.10
N THR A 166 -10.30 7.77 16.23
CA THR A 166 -9.77 9.11 15.99
C THR A 166 -10.09 9.55 14.57
N SER A 167 -10.15 10.86 14.32
CA SER A 167 -10.38 11.39 12.97
C SER A 167 -9.13 11.35 12.08
N GLU A 168 -7.95 11.11 12.66
CA GLU A 168 -6.66 11.25 11.97
C GLU A 168 -6.53 10.31 10.74
N TYR A 169 -7.03 9.07 10.82
CA TYR A 169 -7.01 8.17 9.67
C TYR A 169 -7.97 8.61 8.56
N LYS A 170 -9.07 9.29 8.87
CA LYS A 170 -9.98 9.86 7.86
C LYS A 170 -9.34 11.05 7.16
N ASP A 171 -8.61 11.88 7.90
CA ASP A 171 -7.86 13.01 7.35
C ASP A 171 -6.74 12.51 6.44
N PHE A 172 -6.04 11.46 6.85
CA PHE A 172 -5.05 10.75 6.03
C PHE A 172 -5.68 10.19 4.75
N ASP A 173 -6.82 9.52 4.83
CA ASP A 173 -7.51 8.98 3.66
C ASP A 173 -7.88 10.09 2.66
N ALA A 174 -8.40 11.22 3.15
CA ALA A 174 -8.73 12.37 2.31
C ALA A 174 -7.49 12.96 1.62
N TYR A 175 -6.37 13.04 2.33
CA TYR A 175 -5.09 13.49 1.78
C TYR A 175 -4.59 12.54 0.68
N MET A 176 -4.55 11.23 0.95
CA MET A 176 -4.07 10.23 0.01
C MET A 176 -4.98 10.13 -1.23
N THR A 177 -6.29 10.20 -1.06
CA THR A 177 -7.26 10.23 -2.17
C THR A 177 -7.00 11.42 -3.10
N LYS A 178 -6.68 12.59 -2.55
CA LYS A 178 -6.38 13.79 -3.33
C LYS A 178 -5.07 13.70 -4.10
N LEU A 179 -4.07 13.00 -3.55
CA LEU A 179 -2.76 12.82 -4.17
C LEU A 179 -2.74 11.76 -5.26
N ASP A 180 -3.63 10.76 -5.21
CA ASP A 180 -3.53 9.55 -6.02
C ASP A 180 -3.78 9.84 -7.52
N PRO A 181 -2.76 9.63 -8.38
CA PRO A 181 -2.90 9.81 -9.81
C PRO A 181 -3.60 8.62 -10.51
N VAL A 182 -3.94 7.55 -9.78
CA VAL A 182 -4.43 6.29 -10.35
C VAL A 182 -5.78 6.45 -11.05
N ALA A 183 -6.61 7.42 -10.62
CA ALA A 183 -7.90 7.69 -11.23
C ALA A 183 -7.80 7.96 -12.75
N GLY A 184 -6.79 8.72 -13.18
CA GLY A 184 -6.53 8.99 -14.60
C GLY A 184 -6.19 7.73 -15.39
N TYR A 185 -5.31 6.89 -14.84
CA TYR A 185 -4.94 5.60 -15.44
C TYR A 185 -6.14 4.65 -15.54
N LEU A 186 -6.90 4.50 -14.46
CA LEU A 186 -8.06 3.61 -14.40
C LEU A 186 -9.21 4.07 -15.30
N SER A 187 -9.44 5.37 -15.42
CA SER A 187 -10.48 5.93 -16.29
C SER A 187 -10.28 5.53 -17.75
N GLY A 188 -9.04 5.50 -18.21
CA GLY A 188 -8.68 5.05 -19.57
C GLY A 188 -8.94 3.55 -19.81
N LYS A 189 -8.89 2.74 -18.75
CA LYS A 189 -9.07 1.28 -18.82
C LYS A 189 -10.51 0.83 -18.57
N PHE A 190 -11.12 1.30 -17.49
CA PHE A 190 -12.38 0.80 -16.97
C PHE A 190 -13.54 1.80 -17.05
N GLY A 191 -13.26 3.05 -17.46
CA GLY A 191 -14.23 4.14 -17.48
C GLY A 191 -14.18 5.01 -16.22
N LYS A 192 -14.66 6.25 -16.34
CA LYS A 192 -14.57 7.28 -15.31
C LYS A 192 -15.29 6.89 -14.02
N GLU A 193 -16.53 6.41 -14.14
CA GLU A 193 -17.38 6.04 -13.00
C GLU A 193 -16.71 4.97 -12.10
N LYS A 194 -16.21 3.88 -12.70
CA LYS A 194 -15.51 2.83 -11.96
C LYS A 194 -14.21 3.33 -11.32
N ALA A 195 -13.47 4.17 -12.04
CA ALA A 195 -12.23 4.74 -11.52
C ALA A 195 -12.49 5.64 -10.31
N GLU A 196 -13.49 6.51 -10.38
CA GLU A 196 -13.91 7.37 -9.27
C GLU A 196 -14.41 6.55 -8.08
N SER A 197 -15.24 5.53 -8.32
CA SER A 197 -15.71 4.64 -7.26
C SER A 197 -14.55 3.91 -6.57
N LEU A 198 -13.60 3.35 -7.31
CA LEU A 198 -12.45 2.70 -6.68
C LEU A 198 -11.64 3.67 -5.80
N VAL A 199 -11.38 4.87 -6.28
CA VAL A 199 -10.60 5.88 -5.54
C VAL A 199 -11.33 6.38 -4.30
N ASN A 200 -12.62 6.71 -4.43
CA ASN A 200 -13.39 7.34 -3.36
C ASN A 200 -13.95 6.35 -2.33
N ASP A 201 -14.28 5.13 -2.77
CA ASP A 201 -15.04 4.18 -1.94
C ASP A 201 -14.18 3.00 -1.46
N PHE A 202 -12.95 2.84 -1.99
CA PHE A 202 -12.12 1.68 -1.67
C PHE A 202 -10.67 1.98 -1.35
N LEU A 203 -9.95 2.80 -2.14
CA LEU A 203 -8.48 2.90 -2.02
C LEU A 203 -8.05 3.42 -0.66
N PHE A 204 -8.64 4.50 -0.19
CA PHE A 204 -8.31 5.13 1.08
C PHE A 204 -9.58 5.28 1.93
N THR A 205 -9.95 4.21 2.59
CA THR A 205 -11.14 4.15 3.44
C THR A 205 -10.81 3.36 4.70
N TYR A 206 -10.54 4.07 5.79
CA TYR A 206 -10.24 3.47 7.09
C TYR A 206 -11.44 2.75 7.69
N GLY A 207 -12.62 3.34 7.57
CA GLY A 207 -13.88 2.83 8.13
C GLY A 207 -14.78 2.16 7.13
#